data_7dd5ede5983934317d84152ad974fef8
#
_entry.id   7dd5ede5983934317d84152ad974fef8
#
_cell.length_a   1.000
_cell.length_b   1.000
_cell.length_c   1.000
_cell.angle_alpha   90.00
_cell.angle_beta   90.00
_cell.angle_gamma   90.00
#
_symmetry.space_group_name_H-M   'P 1'
#
loop_
_entity.id
_entity.type
_entity.pdbx_description
1 polymer ?
#
loop_
_entity_poly.entity_id
_entity_poly.type
_entity_poly.pdbx_seq_one_letter_code
_entity_poly.pdbx_strand_id
1 'polypeptide(L)'
;MNKANQIGGLVIGTGDLSEVALGWSTYNGDHMSMYAVNVSVPKTLVRYLVDYVSSLYKGQVLETILQDVLDTPVSPELLPQEDDKIVQKTEDIVGPYELHDFFIYHMVRFGDEPRKLYKKTKLAFKDKYDKDTIKKMVTFILLAFL
;
A
#
# COMPACT_ATOMS: atom_id res chain seq x y z
N MET A 1 22.55 0.03 -0.21
CA MET A 1 23.50 0.23 0.93
C MET A 1 24.91 0.57 0.48
N ASN A 2 25.57 -0.25 -0.34
CA ASN A 2 26.97 -0.01 -0.74
C ASN A 2 27.23 1.38 -1.34
N LYS A 3 26.34 1.85 -2.21
CA LYS A 3 26.50 3.19 -2.82
C LYS A 3 26.39 4.31 -1.79
N ALA A 4 25.47 4.20 -0.84
CA ALA A 4 25.35 5.17 0.24
C ALA A 4 26.62 5.23 1.09
N ASN A 5 27.18 4.07 1.44
CA ASN A 5 28.44 4.01 2.18
C ASN A 5 29.60 4.65 1.41
N GLN A 6 29.68 4.44 0.08
CA GLN A 6 30.73 5.03 -0.76
C GLN A 6 30.70 6.56 -0.79
N ILE A 7 29.51 7.15 -0.77
CA ILE A 7 29.31 8.61 -0.90
C ILE A 7 29.02 9.31 0.44
N GLY A 8 29.05 8.57 1.56
CA GLY A 8 28.65 9.11 2.87
C GLY A 8 27.17 9.51 2.94
N GLY A 9 26.32 8.82 2.20
CA GLY A 9 24.90 9.12 2.06
C GLY A 9 24.00 8.22 2.89
N LEU A 10 22.68 8.47 2.82
CA LEU A 10 21.62 7.73 3.48
C LEU A 10 20.67 7.14 2.44
N VAL A 11 20.27 5.89 2.63
CA VAL A 11 19.20 5.27 1.81
C VAL A 11 17.86 5.57 2.44
N ILE A 12 17.03 6.30 1.72
CA ILE A 12 15.64 6.56 2.11
C ILE A 12 14.75 5.48 1.48
N GLY A 13 13.99 4.77 2.33
CA GLY A 13 13.01 3.77 1.89
C GLY A 13 11.64 4.39 1.65
N THR A 14 10.95 3.89 0.64
CA THR A 14 9.62 4.34 0.23
C THR A 14 8.49 3.37 0.62
N GLY A 15 8.83 2.22 1.21
CA GLY A 15 7.86 1.23 1.69
C GLY A 15 6.86 1.84 2.67
N ASP A 16 5.60 1.48 2.54
CA ASP A 16 4.50 2.00 3.35
C ASP A 16 4.04 1.01 4.43
N LEU A 17 3.09 1.45 5.28
CA LEU A 17 2.56 0.63 6.36
C LEU A 17 1.86 -0.65 5.84
N SER A 18 1.16 -0.56 4.73
CA SER A 18 0.39 -1.68 4.17
C SER A 18 1.31 -2.78 3.66
N GLU A 19 2.41 -2.41 3.00
CA GLU A 19 3.44 -3.35 2.54
C GLU A 19 4.11 -4.06 3.72
N VAL A 20 4.48 -3.30 4.76
CA VAL A 20 5.08 -3.87 5.98
C VAL A 20 4.12 -4.81 6.68
N ALA A 21 2.85 -4.42 6.83
CA ALA A 21 1.85 -5.22 7.52
C ALA A 21 1.49 -6.52 6.78
N LEU A 22 1.50 -6.50 5.45
CA LEU A 22 1.22 -7.67 4.62
C LEU A 22 2.48 -8.52 4.34
N GLY A 23 3.67 -8.05 4.72
CA GLY A 23 4.94 -8.67 4.33
C GLY A 23 5.16 -8.64 2.80
N TRP A 24 4.53 -7.69 2.11
CA TRP A 24 4.56 -7.59 0.65
C TRP A 24 5.70 -6.70 0.19
N SER A 25 6.90 -7.25 0.18
CA SER A 25 8.13 -6.60 -0.28
C SER A 25 9.11 -7.61 -0.83
N THR A 26 9.99 -7.19 -1.73
CA THR A 26 11.03 -8.07 -2.27
C THR A 26 12.18 -8.19 -1.28
N TYR A 27 12.54 -9.42 -0.92
CA TYR A 27 13.68 -9.69 -0.04
C TYR A 27 14.97 -9.08 -0.61
N ASN A 28 15.70 -8.36 0.23
CA ASN A 28 16.89 -7.58 -0.12
C ASN A 28 16.67 -6.52 -1.22
N GLY A 29 15.43 -6.10 -1.44
CA GLY A 29 15.05 -5.08 -2.41
C GLY A 29 14.54 -3.80 -1.77
N ASP A 30 13.31 -3.44 -2.09
CA ASP A 30 12.63 -2.19 -1.73
C ASP A 30 12.53 -1.91 -0.22
N HIS A 31 12.47 -2.95 0.63
CA HIS A 31 12.46 -2.80 2.09
C HIS A 31 13.85 -2.47 2.69
N MET A 32 14.92 -2.59 1.89
CA MET A 32 16.29 -2.32 2.36
C MET A 32 16.59 -0.83 2.39
N SER A 33 16.36 -0.21 3.54
CA SER A 33 16.61 1.22 3.75
C SER A 33 17.23 1.49 5.12
N MET A 34 17.88 2.64 5.27
CA MET A 34 18.37 3.16 6.55
C MET A 34 17.29 3.97 7.28
N TYR A 35 16.36 4.55 6.52
CA TYR A 35 15.23 5.32 7.05
C TYR A 35 14.00 5.13 6.15
N ALA A 36 12.92 4.64 6.72
CA ALA A 36 11.66 4.40 6.01
C ALA A 36 10.67 5.54 6.32
N VAL A 37 10.55 6.51 5.40
CA VAL A 37 9.77 7.74 5.60
C VAL A 37 8.26 7.48 5.66
N ASN A 38 7.75 6.47 4.94
CA ASN A 38 6.33 6.17 4.83
C ASN A 38 5.88 4.97 5.68
N VAL A 39 6.74 4.41 6.54
CA VAL A 39 6.46 3.15 7.26
C VAL A 39 5.21 3.18 8.15
N SER A 40 4.76 4.37 8.55
CA SER A 40 3.53 4.55 9.35
C SER A 40 2.33 5.06 8.54
N VAL A 41 2.48 5.21 7.23
CA VAL A 41 1.45 5.76 6.33
C VAL A 41 0.86 4.62 5.50
N PRO A 42 -0.44 4.32 5.60
CA PRO A 42 -1.07 3.29 4.78
C PRO A 42 -1.10 3.70 3.30
N LYS A 43 -1.06 2.72 2.41
CA LYS A 43 -0.98 2.92 0.96
C LYS A 43 -2.11 3.79 0.41
N THR A 44 -3.32 3.62 0.89
CA THR A 44 -4.46 4.46 0.49
C THR A 44 -4.26 5.91 0.89
N LEU A 45 -3.71 6.19 2.08
CA LEU A 45 -3.40 7.56 2.51
C LEU A 45 -2.28 8.18 1.67
N VAL A 46 -1.27 7.41 1.25
CA VAL A 46 -0.23 7.90 0.32
C VAL A 46 -0.88 8.45 -0.95
N ARG A 47 -1.84 7.73 -1.54
CA ARG A 47 -2.56 8.20 -2.73
C ARG A 47 -3.29 9.50 -2.50
N TYR A 48 -4.00 9.65 -1.38
CA TYR A 48 -4.68 10.90 -1.01
C TYR A 48 -3.70 12.06 -0.81
N LEU A 49 -2.52 11.80 -0.23
CA LEU A 49 -1.49 12.82 -0.07
C LEU A 49 -0.93 13.28 -1.42
N VAL A 50 -0.69 12.35 -2.35
CA VAL A 50 -0.23 12.69 -3.72
C VAL A 50 -1.29 13.49 -4.45
N ASP A 51 -2.56 13.11 -4.38
CA ASP A 51 -3.68 13.85 -4.98
C ASP A 51 -3.82 15.26 -4.39
N TYR A 52 -3.71 15.38 -3.08
CA TYR A 52 -3.70 16.68 -2.41
C TYR A 52 -2.55 17.56 -2.89
N VAL A 53 -1.32 17.02 -2.94
CA VAL A 53 -0.17 17.79 -3.45
C VAL A 53 -0.38 18.17 -4.92
N SER A 54 -0.89 17.26 -5.75
CA SER A 54 -1.26 17.57 -7.15
C SER A 54 -2.19 18.77 -7.23
N SER A 55 -3.19 18.84 -6.38
CA SER A 55 -4.15 19.95 -6.34
C SER A 55 -3.53 21.31 -6.00
N LEU A 56 -2.42 21.34 -5.25
CA LEU A 56 -1.68 22.56 -4.91
C LEU A 56 -0.91 23.14 -6.11
N TYR A 57 -0.57 22.30 -7.09
CA TYR A 57 0.20 22.66 -8.28
C TYR A 57 -0.66 22.66 -9.55
N LYS A 58 -1.95 22.95 -9.40
CA LYS A 58 -2.92 22.97 -10.51
C LYS A 58 -2.47 23.86 -11.65
N GLY A 59 -2.53 23.33 -12.88
CA GLY A 59 -2.12 24.03 -14.10
C GLY A 59 -0.60 24.01 -14.35
N GLN A 60 0.19 23.33 -13.52
CA GLN A 60 1.63 23.19 -13.70
C GLN A 60 2.00 21.78 -14.17
N VAL A 61 3.21 21.63 -14.72
CA VAL A 61 3.76 20.33 -15.17
C VAL A 61 3.73 19.28 -14.04
N LEU A 62 3.96 19.70 -12.80
CA LEU A 62 3.95 18.80 -11.65
C LEU A 62 2.57 18.14 -11.42
N GLU A 63 1.48 18.88 -11.65
CA GLU A 63 0.13 18.28 -11.59
C GLU A 63 0.01 17.09 -12.53
N THR A 64 0.39 17.27 -13.81
CA THR A 64 0.32 16.20 -14.81
C THR A 64 1.13 14.98 -14.40
N ILE A 65 2.35 15.18 -13.88
CA ILE A 65 3.23 14.10 -13.42
C ILE A 65 2.61 13.35 -12.24
N LEU A 66 2.06 14.08 -11.26
CA LEU A 66 1.45 13.46 -10.08
C LEU A 66 0.15 12.71 -10.41
N GLN A 67 -0.64 13.20 -11.38
CA GLN A 67 -1.81 12.49 -11.86
C GLN A 67 -1.42 11.20 -12.61
N ASP A 68 -0.38 11.22 -13.43
CA ASP A 68 0.15 10.03 -14.10
C ASP A 68 0.59 8.97 -13.08
N VAL A 69 1.26 9.39 -11.99
CA VAL A 69 1.60 8.49 -10.87
C VAL A 69 0.37 7.88 -10.21
N LEU A 70 -0.70 8.68 -10.01
CA LEU A 70 -1.96 8.19 -9.43
C LEU A 70 -2.70 7.21 -10.33
N ASP A 71 -2.62 7.40 -11.64
CA ASP A 71 -3.26 6.54 -12.65
C ASP A 71 -2.47 5.25 -12.89
N THR A 72 -1.19 5.22 -12.51
CA THR A 72 -0.36 4.02 -12.62
C THR A 72 -0.82 2.93 -11.64
N PRO A 73 -1.15 1.73 -12.11
CA PRO A 73 -1.53 0.62 -11.24
C PRO A 73 -0.39 0.19 -10.32
N VAL A 74 -0.71 -0.15 -9.07
CA VAL A 74 0.26 -0.72 -8.15
C VAL A 74 0.67 -2.11 -8.64
N SER A 75 1.95 -2.30 -8.91
CA SER A 75 2.52 -3.56 -9.41
C SER A 75 3.83 -3.88 -8.67
N PRO A 76 4.25 -5.16 -8.61
CA PRO A 76 5.56 -5.52 -8.11
C PRO A 76 6.67 -4.95 -9.02
N GLU A 77 7.50 -4.05 -8.51
CA GLU A 77 8.50 -3.30 -9.29
C GLU A 77 9.60 -4.19 -9.89
N LEU A 78 9.89 -5.32 -9.26
CA LEU A 78 11.02 -6.17 -9.61
C LEU A 78 10.62 -7.39 -10.47
N LEU A 79 9.37 -7.50 -10.87
CA LEU A 79 8.96 -8.52 -11.84
C LEU A 79 9.25 -8.05 -13.27
N PRO A 80 9.75 -8.94 -14.14
CA PRO A 80 9.94 -8.62 -15.55
C PRO A 80 8.62 -8.14 -16.17
N GLN A 81 8.68 -7.05 -16.91
CA GLN A 81 7.55 -6.59 -17.72
C GLN A 81 7.59 -7.31 -19.06
N GLU A 82 6.47 -7.81 -19.54
CA GLU A 82 6.33 -8.34 -20.89
C GLU A 82 5.77 -7.24 -21.80
N ASP A 83 6.52 -6.89 -22.85
CA ASP A 83 6.15 -5.88 -23.85
C ASP A 83 5.77 -4.50 -23.23
N ASP A 84 6.51 -4.03 -22.23
CA ASP A 84 6.25 -2.77 -21.48
C ASP A 84 4.84 -2.69 -20.84
N LYS A 85 4.19 -3.83 -20.64
CA LYS A 85 2.90 -3.90 -19.96
C LYS A 85 3.04 -4.47 -18.57
N ILE A 86 2.29 -3.87 -17.62
CA ILE A 86 2.15 -4.41 -16.27
C ILE A 86 1.35 -5.70 -16.35
N VAL A 87 2.05 -6.84 -16.22
CA VAL A 87 1.45 -8.19 -16.33
C VAL A 87 0.69 -8.56 -15.05
N GLN A 88 1.11 -8.03 -13.91
CA GLN A 88 0.51 -8.40 -12.62
C GLN A 88 0.22 -7.17 -11.78
N LYS A 89 -1.05 -7.03 -11.35
CA LYS A 89 -1.44 -6.03 -10.35
C LYS A 89 -1.32 -6.65 -8.97
N THR A 90 -0.73 -5.92 -8.03
CA THR A 90 -0.57 -6.38 -6.65
C THR A 90 -1.92 -6.69 -6.01
N GLU A 91 -2.94 -5.86 -6.24
CA GLU A 91 -4.27 -6.07 -5.68
C GLU A 91 -5.00 -7.33 -6.20
N ASP A 92 -4.60 -7.87 -7.34
CA ASP A 92 -5.14 -9.15 -7.84
C ASP A 92 -4.71 -10.33 -6.95
N ILE A 93 -3.59 -10.19 -6.26
CA ILE A 93 -3.03 -11.22 -5.37
C ILE A 93 -3.44 -10.96 -3.92
N VAL A 94 -3.10 -9.79 -3.39
CA VAL A 94 -3.32 -9.48 -1.98
C VAL A 94 -4.74 -8.99 -1.69
N GLY A 95 -5.47 -8.56 -2.71
CA GLY A 95 -6.78 -7.91 -2.58
C GLY A 95 -6.69 -6.39 -2.40
N PRO A 96 -7.85 -5.72 -2.32
CA PRO A 96 -7.92 -4.26 -2.27
C PRO A 96 -7.22 -3.66 -1.05
N TYR A 97 -6.28 -2.77 -1.26
CA TYR A 97 -5.54 -2.09 -0.18
C TYR A 97 -6.45 -1.31 0.77
N GLU A 98 -7.54 -0.74 0.28
CA GLU A 98 -8.47 -0.01 1.16
C GLU A 98 -9.09 -0.89 2.25
N LEU A 99 -9.33 -2.18 1.96
CA LEU A 99 -9.79 -3.13 2.99
C LEU A 99 -8.68 -3.44 3.99
N HIS A 100 -7.46 -3.68 3.50
CA HIS A 100 -6.31 -3.94 4.36
C HIS A 100 -6.00 -2.76 5.27
N ASP A 101 -5.99 -1.54 4.73
CA ASP A 101 -5.72 -0.33 5.50
C ASP A 101 -6.79 -0.07 6.56
N PHE A 102 -8.05 -0.34 6.23
CA PHE A 102 -9.14 -0.32 7.19
C PHE A 102 -8.93 -1.36 8.32
N PHE A 103 -8.51 -2.57 7.97
CA PHE A 103 -8.23 -3.62 8.96
C PHE A 103 -7.06 -3.24 9.86
N ILE A 104 -5.94 -2.83 9.29
CA ILE A 104 -4.73 -2.43 10.01
C ILE A 104 -5.07 -1.30 10.99
N TYR A 105 -5.79 -0.27 10.54
CA TYR A 105 -6.22 0.83 11.39
C TYR A 105 -7.06 0.35 12.58
N HIS A 106 -8.05 -0.50 12.34
CA HIS A 106 -8.92 -1.00 13.39
C HIS A 106 -8.26 -1.98 14.35
N MET A 107 -7.37 -2.82 13.85
CA MET A 107 -6.61 -3.78 14.66
C MET A 107 -5.57 -3.05 15.52
N VAL A 108 -4.76 -2.20 14.91
CA VAL A 108 -3.64 -1.54 15.61
C VAL A 108 -4.14 -0.44 16.54
N ARG A 109 -5.11 0.37 16.09
CA ARG A 109 -5.58 1.53 16.87
C ARG A 109 -6.59 1.17 17.96
N PHE A 110 -7.44 0.18 17.71
CA PHE A 110 -8.56 -0.14 18.61
C PHE A 110 -8.51 -1.56 19.19
N GLY A 111 -7.59 -2.40 18.76
CA GLY A 111 -7.53 -3.80 19.17
C GLY A 111 -8.79 -4.59 18.75
N ASP A 112 -9.38 -4.24 17.61
CA ASP A 112 -10.61 -4.90 17.20
C ASP A 112 -10.37 -6.37 16.87
N GLU A 113 -11.12 -7.25 17.51
CA GLU A 113 -11.14 -8.69 17.24
C GLU A 113 -11.72 -9.00 15.83
N PRO A 114 -11.39 -10.13 15.23
CA PRO A 114 -11.82 -10.52 13.88
C PRO A 114 -13.32 -10.42 13.64
N ARG A 115 -14.14 -10.83 14.61
CA ARG A 115 -15.60 -10.72 14.52
C ARG A 115 -16.10 -9.29 14.46
N LYS A 116 -15.50 -8.40 15.25
CA LYS A 116 -15.86 -7.00 15.29
C LYS A 116 -15.39 -6.29 14.04
N LEU A 117 -14.16 -6.61 13.58
CA LEU A 117 -13.58 -6.13 12.35
C LEU A 117 -14.48 -6.46 11.14
N TYR A 118 -14.87 -7.74 10.98
CA TYR A 118 -15.80 -8.16 9.93
C TYR A 118 -17.13 -7.39 9.95
N LYS A 119 -17.73 -7.19 11.14
CA LYS A 119 -19.00 -6.45 11.27
C LYS A 119 -18.84 -4.98 10.84
N LYS A 120 -17.78 -4.32 11.28
CA LYS A 120 -17.49 -2.92 10.93
C LYS A 120 -17.24 -2.77 9.43
N THR A 121 -16.46 -3.67 8.84
CA THR A 121 -16.17 -3.65 7.40
C THR A 121 -17.42 -3.84 6.56
N LYS A 122 -18.29 -4.79 6.93
CA LYS A 122 -19.60 -4.96 6.27
C LYS A 122 -20.46 -3.71 6.29
N LEU A 123 -20.38 -2.93 7.35
CA LEU A 123 -21.14 -1.68 7.45
C LEU A 123 -20.50 -0.57 6.61
N ALA A 124 -19.19 -0.43 6.71
CA ALA A 124 -18.44 0.62 6.01
C ALA A 124 -18.42 0.45 4.48
N PHE A 125 -18.36 -0.79 4.02
CA PHE A 125 -18.20 -1.13 2.59
C PHE A 125 -19.40 -1.88 2.00
N LYS A 126 -20.60 -1.73 2.58
CA LYS A 126 -21.81 -2.46 2.20
C LYS A 126 -22.20 -2.34 0.72
N ASP A 127 -21.89 -1.19 0.11
CA ASP A 127 -22.26 -0.88 -1.27
C ASP A 127 -21.09 -1.12 -2.26
N LYS A 128 -19.93 -1.57 -1.77
CA LYS A 128 -18.73 -1.74 -2.58
C LYS A 128 -18.24 -3.18 -2.67
N TYR A 129 -18.33 -3.94 -1.58
CA TYR A 129 -17.86 -5.33 -1.52
C TYR A 129 -18.93 -6.26 -0.97
N ASP A 130 -19.01 -7.46 -1.54
CA ASP A 130 -19.85 -8.53 -1.04
C ASP A 130 -19.28 -9.14 0.26
N LYS A 131 -20.13 -9.93 0.93
CA LYS A 131 -19.81 -10.52 2.24
C LYS A 131 -18.68 -11.56 2.16
N ASP A 132 -18.57 -12.26 1.05
CA ASP A 132 -17.58 -13.34 0.87
C ASP A 132 -16.20 -12.75 0.61
N THR A 133 -16.13 -11.69 -0.20
CA THR A 133 -14.92 -10.89 -0.39
C THR A 133 -14.42 -10.32 0.94
N ILE A 134 -15.28 -9.66 1.72
CA ILE A 134 -14.89 -9.13 3.03
C ILE A 134 -14.38 -10.24 3.97
N LYS A 135 -15.07 -11.39 4.01
CA LYS A 135 -14.66 -12.52 4.85
C LYS A 135 -13.29 -13.07 4.42
N LYS A 136 -13.09 -13.24 3.11
CA LYS A 136 -11.80 -13.67 2.55
C LYS A 136 -10.67 -12.71 2.96
N MET A 137 -10.88 -11.41 2.82
CA MET A 137 -9.85 -10.40 3.13
C MET A 137 -9.57 -10.31 4.64
N VAL A 138 -10.58 -10.40 5.51
CA VAL A 138 -10.36 -10.49 6.97
C VAL A 138 -9.54 -11.72 7.33
N THR A 139 -9.79 -12.86 6.68
CA THR A 139 -9.00 -14.06 6.92
C THR A 139 -7.56 -13.89 6.42
N PHE A 140 -7.37 -13.28 5.25
CA PHE A 140 -6.06 -13.02 4.66
C PHE A 140 -5.19 -12.16 5.58
N ILE A 141 -5.69 -11.02 6.05
CA ILE A 141 -4.92 -10.13 6.92
C ILE A 141 -4.56 -10.80 8.24
N LEU A 142 -5.45 -11.61 8.81
CA LEU A 142 -5.16 -12.33 10.05
C LEU A 142 -4.04 -13.36 9.88
N LEU A 143 -3.96 -14.01 8.72
CA LEU A 143 -2.87 -14.96 8.42
C LEU A 143 -1.53 -14.24 8.21
N ALA A 144 -1.53 -13.00 7.74
CA ALA A 144 -0.32 -12.19 7.60
C ALA A 144 0.28 -11.76 8.96
N PHE A 145 -0.52 -11.79 10.04
CA PHE A 145 -0.07 -11.46 11.41
C PHE A 145 0.26 -12.69 12.27
N LEU A 146 0.15 -13.91 11.73
CA LEU A 146 0.54 -15.15 12.42
C LEU A 146 1.93 -15.60 12.02
#